data_e62ee6bcc9e80a99da4040eae0255f61
#
_entry.id   e62ee6bcc9e80a99da4040eae0255f61
#
_cell.length_a   1.000
_cell.length_b   1.000
_cell.length_c   1.000
_cell.angle_alpha   90.00
_cell.angle_beta   90.00
_cell.angle_gamma   90.00
#
_symmetry.space_group_name_H-M   'P 1'
#
loop_
_entity.id
_entity.type
_entity.pdbx_description
1 polymer ?
#
loop_
_entity_poly.entity_id
_entity_poly.type
_entity_poly.pdbx_seq_one_letter_code
_entity_poly.pdbx_strand_id
1 'polypeptide(L)'
;MSTNELKSSKYRKVVIALSIIIPIAVAALFGIKIPGIDLSFLPPFYAGINGLTAILLILALVFIKNGKRRSHEITIKVCMALSVVFLLSYIAYHMTSDPTEYEGKYNLVYYFILISHILLSVAVIPIVLFAYLFAWEGDFVKHKKWTRFAFPIWLYVAITGVVVYWMISPFY
;
A
#
# COMPACT_ATOMS: atom_id res chain seq x y z
N MET A 1 -12.55 -33.64 1.58
CA MET A 1 -12.10 -32.25 1.79
C MET A 1 -13.14 -31.55 2.65
N SER A 2 -12.75 -31.02 3.80
CA SER A 2 -13.69 -30.36 4.71
C SER A 2 -14.17 -29.02 4.11
N THR A 3 -15.36 -28.54 4.54
CA THR A 3 -15.88 -27.22 4.11
C THR A 3 -14.92 -26.07 4.43
N ASN A 4 -14.08 -26.20 5.45
CA ASN A 4 -13.07 -25.23 5.82
C ASN A 4 -11.87 -25.26 4.86
N GLU A 5 -11.45 -26.42 4.39
CA GLU A 5 -10.36 -26.56 3.38
C GLU A 5 -10.79 -25.98 2.03
N LEU A 6 -12.04 -26.19 1.63
CA LEU A 6 -12.60 -25.61 0.40
C LEU A 6 -12.64 -24.07 0.46
N LYS A 7 -13.07 -23.50 1.60
CA LYS A 7 -13.07 -22.05 1.82
C LYS A 7 -11.65 -21.48 1.79
N SER A 8 -10.70 -22.08 2.51
CA SER A 8 -9.28 -21.66 2.52
C SER A 8 -8.69 -21.67 1.10
N SER A 9 -8.92 -22.74 0.32
CA SER A 9 -8.46 -22.85 -1.08
C SER A 9 -9.05 -21.74 -1.97
N LYS A 10 -10.34 -21.41 -1.81
CA LYS A 10 -10.99 -20.33 -2.57
C LYS A 10 -10.35 -18.96 -2.25
N TYR A 11 -10.16 -18.63 -0.97
CA TYR A 11 -9.57 -17.34 -0.60
C TYR A 11 -8.11 -17.20 -1.02
N ARG A 12 -7.33 -18.28 -1.01
CA ARG A 12 -5.96 -18.28 -1.55
C ARG A 12 -5.94 -17.96 -3.04
N LYS A 13 -6.86 -18.53 -3.83
CA LYS A 13 -6.98 -18.19 -5.25
C LYS A 13 -7.34 -16.71 -5.45
N VAL A 14 -8.23 -16.17 -4.63
CA VAL A 14 -8.59 -14.74 -4.66
C VAL A 14 -7.38 -13.86 -4.34
N VAL A 15 -6.62 -14.19 -3.29
CA VAL A 15 -5.41 -13.44 -2.92
C VAL A 15 -4.39 -13.47 -4.05
N ILE A 16 -4.14 -14.64 -4.67
CA ILE A 16 -3.22 -14.75 -5.80
C ILE A 16 -3.72 -13.91 -6.98
N ALA A 17 -5.01 -14.00 -7.32
CA ALA A 17 -5.61 -13.23 -8.40
C ALA A 17 -5.47 -11.71 -8.16
N LEU A 18 -5.80 -11.22 -6.97
CA LEU A 18 -5.65 -9.81 -6.61
C LEU A 18 -4.17 -9.36 -6.66
N SER A 19 -3.25 -10.21 -6.22
CA SER A 19 -1.82 -9.93 -6.24
C SER A 19 -1.24 -9.75 -7.64
N ILE A 20 -1.90 -10.31 -8.65
CA ILE A 20 -1.51 -10.19 -10.06
C ILE A 20 -2.31 -9.09 -10.75
N ILE A 21 -3.64 -9.09 -10.55
CA ILE A 21 -4.55 -8.18 -11.26
C ILE A 21 -4.30 -6.73 -10.85
N ILE A 22 -4.10 -6.45 -9.55
CA ILE A 22 -3.93 -5.06 -9.08
C ILE A 22 -2.71 -4.39 -9.72
N PRO A 23 -1.49 -4.96 -9.67
CA PRO A 23 -0.33 -4.35 -10.33
C PRO A 23 -0.50 -4.18 -11.84
N ILE A 24 -1.09 -5.17 -12.53
CA ILE A 24 -1.33 -5.10 -13.98
C ILE A 24 -2.35 -4.02 -14.30
N ALA A 25 -3.46 -3.96 -13.55
CA ALA A 25 -4.48 -2.93 -13.75
C ALA A 25 -3.91 -1.52 -13.52
N VAL A 26 -3.12 -1.33 -12.46
CA VAL A 26 -2.44 -0.06 -12.19
C VAL A 26 -1.54 0.32 -13.36
N ALA A 27 -0.67 -0.59 -13.82
CA ALA A 27 0.22 -0.33 -14.95
C ALA A 27 -0.55 0.02 -16.24
N ALA A 28 -1.66 -0.68 -16.51
CA ALA A 28 -2.50 -0.39 -17.68
C ALA A 28 -3.20 0.96 -17.59
N LEU A 29 -3.66 1.37 -16.41
CA LEU A 29 -4.36 2.64 -16.19
C LEU A 29 -3.44 3.86 -16.34
N PHE A 30 -2.13 3.71 -16.14
CA PHE A 30 -1.16 4.78 -16.43
C PHE A 30 -1.10 5.18 -17.92
N GLY A 31 -1.50 4.29 -18.84
CA GLY A 31 -1.60 4.56 -20.26
C GLY A 31 -2.88 5.31 -20.67
N ILE A 32 -3.84 5.49 -19.75
CA ILE A 32 -5.12 6.13 -20.03
C ILE A 32 -5.10 7.56 -19.51
N LYS A 33 -5.39 8.53 -20.38
CA LYS A 33 -5.53 9.95 -20.01
C LYS A 33 -6.98 10.41 -20.18
N ILE A 34 -7.48 11.11 -19.17
CA ILE A 34 -8.83 11.70 -19.14
C ILE A 34 -8.66 13.22 -19.02
N PRO A 35 -8.74 13.97 -20.14
CA PRO A 35 -8.56 15.42 -20.11
C PRO A 35 -9.76 16.14 -19.50
N GLY A 36 -9.53 17.36 -19.00
CA GLY A 36 -10.58 18.26 -18.55
C GLY A 36 -11.09 18.05 -17.12
N ILE A 37 -10.43 17.18 -16.34
CA ILE A 37 -10.74 17.00 -14.92
C ILE A 37 -9.53 17.46 -14.10
N ASP A 38 -9.71 18.45 -13.25
CA ASP A 38 -8.68 18.93 -12.32
C ASP A 38 -8.78 18.18 -10.97
N LEU A 39 -7.79 17.37 -10.68
CA LEU A 39 -7.62 16.65 -9.41
C LEU A 39 -6.31 17.03 -8.69
N SER A 40 -5.83 18.25 -8.91
CA SER A 40 -4.57 18.77 -8.32
C SER A 40 -4.55 18.77 -6.78
N PHE A 41 -5.70 18.64 -6.12
CA PHE A 41 -5.81 18.49 -4.67
C PHE A 41 -5.46 17.09 -4.15
N LEU A 42 -5.39 16.07 -5.01
CA LEU A 42 -5.16 14.67 -4.59
C LEU A 42 -3.75 14.37 -4.10
N PRO A 43 -2.65 14.93 -4.65
CA PRO A 43 -1.30 14.67 -4.16
C PRO A 43 -1.12 14.91 -2.65
N PRO A 44 -1.46 16.06 -2.07
CA PRO A 44 -1.38 16.26 -0.61
C PRO A 44 -2.34 15.33 0.16
N PHE A 45 -3.52 15.02 -0.39
CA PHE A 45 -4.48 14.14 0.23
C PHE A 45 -3.94 12.71 0.38
N TYR A 46 -3.47 12.09 -0.72
CA TYR A 46 -2.96 10.73 -0.62
C TYR A 46 -1.61 10.63 0.10
N ALA A 47 -0.79 11.69 0.10
CA ALA A 47 0.39 11.76 0.96
C ALA A 47 0.01 11.78 2.45
N GLY A 48 -1.04 12.52 2.81
CA GLY A 48 -1.61 12.51 4.16
C GLY A 48 -2.12 11.13 4.59
N ILE A 49 -2.79 10.40 3.67
CA ILE A 49 -3.22 9.00 3.89
C ILE A 49 -2.01 8.10 4.17
N ASN A 50 -0.92 8.24 3.43
CA ASN A 50 0.29 7.46 3.67
C ASN A 50 0.90 7.79 5.05
N GLY A 51 0.97 9.06 5.43
CA GLY A 51 1.44 9.47 6.74
C GLY A 51 0.60 8.89 7.88
N LEU A 52 -0.74 8.95 7.74
CA LEU A 52 -1.65 8.33 8.69
C LEU A 52 -1.46 6.81 8.76
N THR A 53 -1.31 6.16 7.61
CA THR A 53 -1.06 4.72 7.53
C THR A 53 0.24 4.34 8.25
N ALA A 54 1.32 5.11 8.10
CA ALA A 54 2.57 4.87 8.80
C ALA A 54 2.40 4.93 10.32
N ILE A 55 1.69 5.94 10.83
CA ILE A 55 1.38 6.08 12.26
C ILE A 55 0.56 4.88 12.75
N LEU A 56 -0.49 4.52 12.03
CA LEU A 56 -1.37 3.40 12.40
C LEU A 56 -0.65 2.05 12.37
N LEU A 57 0.28 1.82 11.44
CA LEU A 57 1.11 0.61 11.42
C LEU A 57 1.96 0.48 12.68
N ILE A 58 2.57 1.59 13.13
CA ILE A 58 3.33 1.61 14.39
C ILE A 58 2.40 1.32 15.57
N LEU A 59 1.22 1.94 15.62
CA LEU A 59 0.23 1.66 16.67
C LEU A 59 -0.24 0.21 16.66
N ALA A 60 -0.47 -0.37 15.48
CA ALA A 60 -0.83 -1.78 15.34
C ALA A 60 0.25 -2.70 15.93
N LEU A 61 1.53 -2.38 15.69
CA LEU A 61 2.66 -3.11 16.28
C LEU A 61 2.67 -2.97 17.82
N VAL A 62 2.43 -1.77 18.34
CA VAL A 62 2.34 -1.53 19.80
C VAL A 62 1.17 -2.32 20.39
N PHE A 63 0.01 -2.33 19.76
CA PHE A 63 -1.15 -3.08 20.24
C PHE A 63 -0.87 -4.58 20.33
N ILE A 64 -0.27 -5.19 19.31
CA ILE A 64 0.00 -6.64 19.36
C ILE A 64 1.08 -6.99 20.37
N LYS A 65 2.11 -6.14 20.55
CA LYS A 65 3.13 -6.33 21.58
C LYS A 65 2.55 -6.27 23.00
N ASN A 66 1.50 -5.48 23.21
CA ASN A 66 0.77 -5.37 24.48
C ASN A 66 -0.39 -6.37 24.61
N GLY A 67 -0.46 -7.41 23.76
CA GLY A 67 -1.50 -8.44 23.82
C GLY A 67 -2.88 -8.00 23.34
N LYS A 68 -3.06 -6.75 22.88
CA LYS A 68 -4.34 -6.18 22.41
C LYS A 68 -4.66 -6.62 20.98
N ARG A 69 -4.93 -7.93 20.79
CA ARG A 69 -5.15 -8.54 19.46
C ARG A 69 -6.29 -7.88 18.69
N ARG A 70 -7.41 -7.56 19.35
CA ARG A 70 -8.57 -6.94 18.71
C ARG A 70 -8.23 -5.55 18.16
N SER A 71 -7.54 -4.72 18.94
CA SER A 71 -7.10 -3.39 18.49
C SER A 71 -6.12 -3.49 17.33
N HIS A 72 -5.15 -4.42 17.38
CA HIS A 72 -4.25 -4.71 16.26
C HIS A 72 -5.03 -5.06 14.99
N GLU A 73 -5.97 -6.01 15.07
CA GLU A 73 -6.77 -6.45 13.92
C GLU A 73 -7.55 -5.29 13.29
N ILE A 74 -8.24 -4.48 14.11
CA ILE A 74 -9.01 -3.33 13.64
C ILE A 74 -8.08 -2.32 12.96
N THR A 75 -6.96 -1.98 13.59
CA THR A 75 -6.02 -1.01 13.05
C THR A 75 -5.42 -1.47 11.72
N ILE A 76 -5.06 -2.75 11.58
CA ILE A 76 -4.58 -3.30 10.32
C ILE A 76 -5.66 -3.24 9.22
N LYS A 77 -6.93 -3.53 9.53
CA LYS A 77 -8.04 -3.39 8.58
C LYS A 77 -8.21 -1.93 8.12
N VAL A 78 -8.06 -0.97 9.04
CA VAL A 78 -8.07 0.46 8.69
C VAL A 78 -6.89 0.80 7.78
N CYS A 79 -5.67 0.33 8.07
CA CYS A 79 -4.51 0.53 7.19
C CYS A 79 -4.75 -0.04 5.78
N MET A 80 -5.34 -1.23 5.68
CA MET A 80 -5.69 -1.82 4.39
C MET A 80 -6.71 -0.97 3.62
N ALA A 81 -7.75 -0.48 4.29
CA ALA A 81 -8.75 0.40 3.70
C ALA A 81 -8.13 1.73 3.22
N LEU A 82 -7.27 2.36 4.03
CA LEU A 82 -6.53 3.56 3.65
C LEU A 82 -5.62 3.32 2.44
N SER A 83 -4.97 2.14 2.35
CA SER A 83 -4.15 1.80 1.19
C SER A 83 -4.98 1.65 -0.09
N VAL A 84 -6.22 1.17 -0.01
CA VAL A 84 -7.14 1.14 -1.15
C VAL A 84 -7.53 2.56 -1.56
N VAL A 85 -7.89 3.42 -0.59
CA VAL A 85 -8.22 4.83 -0.87
C VAL A 85 -7.03 5.56 -1.49
N PHE A 86 -5.82 5.35 -0.94
CA PHE A 86 -4.58 5.85 -1.52
C PHE A 86 -4.44 5.44 -2.99
N LEU A 87 -4.56 4.14 -3.27
CA LEU A 87 -4.37 3.60 -4.62
C LEU A 87 -5.36 4.21 -5.63
N LEU A 88 -6.63 4.30 -5.25
CA LEU A 88 -7.68 4.88 -6.12
C LEU A 88 -7.41 6.37 -6.38
N SER A 89 -7.06 7.13 -5.35
CA SER A 89 -6.73 8.56 -5.48
C SER A 89 -5.47 8.78 -6.34
N TYR A 90 -4.47 7.93 -6.17
CA TYR A 90 -3.23 7.97 -6.94
C TYR A 90 -3.48 7.68 -8.42
N ILE A 91 -4.25 6.64 -8.74
CA ILE A 91 -4.64 6.31 -10.11
C ILE A 91 -5.44 7.47 -10.73
N ALA A 92 -6.45 7.98 -10.03
CA ALA A 92 -7.28 9.08 -10.50
C ALA A 92 -6.44 10.31 -10.87
N TYR A 93 -5.50 10.70 -10.02
CA TYR A 93 -4.57 11.80 -10.29
C TYR A 93 -3.73 11.56 -11.54
N HIS A 94 -3.12 10.37 -11.67
CA HIS A 94 -2.25 10.05 -12.80
C HIS A 94 -2.98 9.90 -14.14
N MET A 95 -4.28 9.61 -14.11
CA MET A 95 -5.12 9.57 -15.32
C MET A 95 -5.55 10.97 -15.77
N THR A 96 -5.56 11.96 -14.89
CA THR A 96 -6.09 13.33 -15.19
C THR A 96 -5.00 14.39 -15.28
N SER A 97 -3.81 14.13 -14.78
CA SER A 97 -2.70 15.09 -14.70
C SER A 97 -1.50 14.62 -15.50
N ASP A 98 -0.73 15.56 -16.02
CA ASP A 98 0.55 15.28 -16.65
C ASP A 98 1.61 14.93 -15.61
N PRO A 99 2.65 14.16 -15.99
CA PRO A 99 3.76 13.85 -15.10
C PRO A 99 4.51 15.14 -14.72
N THR A 100 4.78 15.31 -13.44
CA THR A 100 5.63 16.39 -12.94
C THR A 100 7.07 15.91 -12.89
N GLU A 101 8.00 16.67 -13.48
CA GLU A 101 9.42 16.38 -13.42
C GLU A 101 10.04 16.95 -12.13
N TYR A 102 10.98 16.22 -11.56
CA TYR A 102 11.72 16.69 -10.38
C TYR A 102 12.91 17.53 -10.81
N GLU A 103 12.88 18.83 -10.55
CA GLU A 103 13.94 19.80 -10.90
C GLU A 103 14.84 20.17 -9.70
N GLY A 104 14.76 19.43 -8.60
CA GLY A 104 15.52 19.70 -7.37
C GLY A 104 16.99 19.27 -7.45
N LYS A 105 17.79 19.75 -6.51
CA LYS A 105 19.24 19.46 -6.43
C LYS A 105 19.59 18.00 -6.08
N TYR A 106 18.65 17.25 -5.51
CA TYR A 106 18.88 15.91 -4.99
C TYR A 106 18.33 14.80 -5.91
N ASN A 107 18.52 14.92 -7.22
CA ASN A 107 17.98 14.01 -8.23
C ASN A 107 18.26 12.53 -7.91
N LEU A 108 19.50 12.18 -7.59
CA LEU A 108 19.88 10.80 -7.30
C LEU A 108 19.10 10.23 -6.08
N VAL A 109 18.96 11.03 -5.02
CA VAL A 109 18.24 10.62 -3.81
C VAL A 109 16.75 10.48 -4.11
N TYR A 110 16.17 11.44 -4.81
CA TYR A 110 14.76 11.43 -5.21
C TYR A 110 14.42 10.17 -6.02
N TYR A 111 15.15 9.92 -7.10
CA TYR A 111 14.88 8.77 -7.98
C TYR A 111 15.17 7.44 -7.27
N PHE A 112 16.17 7.37 -6.41
CA PHE A 112 16.41 6.17 -5.60
C PHE A 112 15.22 5.86 -4.68
N ILE A 113 14.70 6.88 -3.97
CA ILE A 113 13.53 6.71 -3.09
C ILE A 113 12.29 6.39 -3.92
N LEU A 114 12.05 7.09 -5.02
CA LEU A 114 10.91 6.89 -5.90
C LEU A 114 10.89 5.46 -6.47
N ILE A 115 11.99 5.01 -7.05
CA ILE A 115 12.06 3.68 -7.68
C ILE A 115 11.90 2.57 -6.62
N SER A 116 12.60 2.68 -5.49
CA SER A 116 12.45 1.70 -4.41
C SER A 116 11.04 1.71 -3.83
N HIS A 117 10.41 2.88 -3.67
CA HIS A 117 9.02 3.00 -3.26
C HIS A 117 8.08 2.29 -4.25
N ILE A 118 8.20 2.52 -5.54
CA ILE A 118 7.36 1.90 -6.57
C ILE A 118 7.52 0.38 -6.55
N LEU A 119 8.75 -0.13 -6.57
CA LEU A 119 9.02 -1.57 -6.57
C LEU A 119 8.46 -2.25 -5.31
N LEU A 120 8.68 -1.65 -4.15
CA LEU A 120 8.19 -2.21 -2.88
C LEU A 120 6.69 -2.03 -2.70
N SER A 121 6.06 -1.00 -3.28
CA SER A 121 4.60 -0.84 -3.25
C SER A 121 3.88 -1.93 -4.05
N VAL A 122 4.48 -2.42 -5.14
CA VAL A 122 3.97 -3.60 -5.86
C VAL A 122 4.19 -4.87 -5.04
N ALA A 123 5.39 -5.04 -4.47
CA ALA A 123 5.74 -6.23 -3.70
C ALA A 123 4.95 -6.38 -2.39
N VAL A 124 4.58 -5.27 -1.74
CA VAL A 124 3.85 -5.29 -0.47
C VAL A 124 2.44 -5.85 -0.60
N ILE A 125 1.80 -5.70 -1.75
CA ILE A 125 0.42 -6.16 -1.97
C ILE A 125 0.26 -7.66 -1.67
N PRO A 126 0.94 -8.58 -2.37
CA PRO A 126 0.84 -10.00 -2.06
C PRO A 126 1.28 -10.33 -0.64
N ILE A 127 2.33 -9.69 -0.14
CA ILE A 127 2.89 -9.98 1.18
C ILE A 127 1.85 -9.67 2.28
N VAL A 128 1.19 -8.52 2.21
CA VAL A 128 0.15 -8.12 3.18
C VAL A 128 -1.09 -8.98 3.05
N LEU A 129 -1.54 -9.27 1.82
CA LEU A 129 -2.72 -10.09 1.58
C LEU A 129 -2.53 -11.52 2.12
N PHE A 130 -1.36 -12.14 1.91
CA PHE A 130 -1.05 -13.46 2.48
C PHE A 130 -0.91 -13.41 4.00
N ALA A 131 -0.27 -12.37 4.55
CA ALA A 131 -0.19 -12.20 6.00
C ALA A 131 -1.59 -12.10 6.62
N TYR A 132 -2.49 -11.32 6.00
CA TYR A 132 -3.88 -11.21 6.45
C TYR A 132 -4.64 -12.53 6.32
N LEU A 133 -4.49 -13.23 5.20
CA LEU A 133 -5.12 -14.54 4.97
C LEU A 133 -4.74 -15.56 6.05
N PHE A 134 -3.45 -15.67 6.39
CA PHE A 134 -3.00 -16.58 7.44
C PHE A 134 -3.55 -16.22 8.82
N ALA A 135 -3.70 -14.93 9.14
CA ALA A 135 -4.36 -14.50 10.35
C ALA A 135 -5.85 -14.90 10.37
N TRP A 136 -6.52 -14.73 9.23
CA TRP A 136 -7.93 -15.11 9.06
C TRP A 136 -8.14 -16.63 9.15
N GLU A 137 -7.21 -17.43 8.61
CA GLU A 137 -7.19 -18.89 8.72
C GLU A 137 -6.87 -19.37 10.16
N GLY A 138 -6.43 -18.47 11.08
CA GLY A 138 -5.97 -18.81 12.43
C GLY A 138 -4.54 -19.39 12.48
N ASP A 139 -3.83 -19.41 11.36
CA ASP A 139 -2.42 -19.86 11.27
C ASP A 139 -1.48 -18.71 11.67
N PHE A 140 -1.44 -18.45 12.99
CA PHE A 140 -0.60 -17.38 13.53
C PHE A 140 0.91 -17.65 13.40
N VAL A 141 1.32 -18.90 13.16
CA VAL A 141 2.72 -19.24 12.91
C VAL A 141 3.14 -18.67 11.53
N LYS A 142 2.36 -18.98 10.49
CA LYS A 142 2.59 -18.41 9.15
C LYS A 142 2.38 -16.90 9.15
N HIS A 143 1.33 -16.39 9.80
CA HIS A 143 1.10 -14.95 9.92
C HIS A 143 2.37 -14.24 10.44
N LYS A 144 2.96 -14.67 11.55
CA LYS A 144 4.18 -14.08 12.12
C LYS A 144 5.38 -14.16 11.16
N LYS A 145 5.51 -15.26 10.41
CA LYS A 145 6.57 -15.41 9.41
C LYS A 145 6.43 -14.38 8.28
N TRP A 146 5.22 -14.16 7.79
CA TRP A 146 4.95 -13.20 6.71
C TRP A 146 5.02 -11.75 7.20
N THR A 147 4.50 -11.45 8.39
CA THR A 147 4.54 -10.08 8.94
C THR A 147 5.94 -9.57 9.24
N ARG A 148 6.92 -10.46 9.41
CA ARG A 148 8.33 -10.06 9.51
C ARG A 148 8.81 -9.26 8.30
N PHE A 149 8.27 -9.53 7.11
CA PHE A 149 8.56 -8.82 5.87
C PHE A 149 7.48 -7.78 5.58
N ALA A 150 6.20 -8.12 5.78
CA ALA A 150 5.08 -7.23 5.49
C ALA A 150 5.19 -5.90 6.24
N PHE A 151 5.47 -5.94 7.55
CA PHE A 151 5.51 -4.75 8.37
C PHE A 151 6.60 -3.75 7.94
N PRO A 152 7.88 -4.11 7.84
CA PRO A 152 8.92 -3.16 7.45
C PRO A 152 8.75 -2.64 6.03
N ILE A 153 8.32 -3.50 5.08
CA ILE A 153 8.11 -3.07 3.70
C ILE A 153 6.92 -2.11 3.63
N TRP A 154 5.79 -2.41 4.26
CA TRP A 154 4.62 -1.54 4.26
C TRP A 154 4.89 -0.21 4.93
N LEU A 155 5.58 -0.22 6.08
CA LEU A 155 5.98 0.99 6.77
C LEU A 155 6.93 1.84 5.90
N TYR A 156 7.91 1.22 5.24
CA TYR A 156 8.79 1.89 4.30
C TYR A 156 8.01 2.56 3.17
N VAL A 157 7.10 1.83 2.53
CA VAL A 157 6.26 2.37 1.44
C VAL A 157 5.41 3.55 1.95
N ALA A 158 4.80 3.43 3.12
CA ALA A 158 3.98 4.49 3.68
C ALA A 158 4.81 5.77 4.00
N ILE A 159 6.01 5.61 4.57
CA ILE A 159 6.90 6.75 4.87
C ILE A 159 7.45 7.36 3.58
N THR A 160 7.98 6.54 2.67
CA THR A 160 8.59 7.04 1.44
C THR A 160 7.59 7.68 0.49
N GLY A 161 6.32 7.27 0.53
CA GLY A 161 5.25 7.95 -0.22
C GLY A 161 5.06 9.41 0.24
N VAL A 162 5.19 9.69 1.54
CA VAL A 162 5.19 11.07 2.07
C VAL A 162 6.45 11.82 1.65
N VAL A 163 7.62 11.17 1.73
CA VAL A 163 8.90 11.78 1.37
C VAL A 163 8.94 12.15 -0.11
N VAL A 164 8.50 11.23 -1.00
CA VAL A 164 8.42 11.48 -2.45
C VAL A 164 7.50 12.66 -2.73
N TYR A 165 6.31 12.71 -2.12
CA TYR A 165 5.41 13.85 -2.25
C TYR A 165 6.08 15.14 -1.79
N TRP A 166 6.73 15.16 -0.64
CA TRP A 166 7.36 16.35 -0.09
C TRP A 166 8.50 16.87 -0.98
N MET A 167 9.25 15.97 -1.60
CA MET A 167 10.32 16.34 -2.53
C MET A 167 9.81 16.89 -3.85
N ILE A 168 8.71 16.34 -4.41
CA ILE A 168 8.17 16.76 -5.72
C ILE A 168 7.20 17.93 -5.61
N SER A 169 6.54 18.14 -4.47
CA SER A 169 5.48 19.14 -4.32
C SER A 169 5.84 20.59 -4.66
N PRO A 170 7.12 21.05 -4.55
CA PRO A 170 7.49 22.39 -5.00
C PRO A 170 7.44 22.59 -6.52
N PHE A 171 7.28 21.51 -7.30
CA PHE A 171 7.30 21.51 -8.76
C PHE A 171 5.92 21.24 -9.39
N TYR A 172 4.87 21.14 -8.58
CA TYR A 172 3.49 21.03 -9.06
C TYR A 172 2.96 22.33 -9.63
#